data_7dc1d9f12f3d80abc9d741c093c3b805
#
_entry.id   7dc1d9f12f3d80abc9d741c093c3b805
#
_cell.length_a   1.000
_cell.length_b   1.000
_cell.length_c   1.000
_cell.angle_alpha   90.00
_cell.angle_beta   90.00
_cell.angle_gamma   90.00
#
_symmetry.space_group_name_H-M   'P 1'
#
loop_
_entity.id
_entity.type
_entity.pdbx_description
1 polymer ?
#
loop_
_entity_poly.entity_id
_entity_poly.type
_entity_poly.pdbx_seq_one_letter_code
_entity_poly.pdbx_strand_id
1 'polypeptide(L)'
;MPMRKLKNYKPTRFMAETSHYSKRMADFAVMFIEQLTHTKGTWAGKPFELIDWQERIIRDLFGVLKPNGYRQFNTAYIEIPKKMGKSELAAAVALLLCCGDGEERAEVYGCAADRQQATIVFDVAADMVKMCPALNRRVKILASQKRIIYEPTNSFYQVLSAEAYSKHGFNIHGVVFDELHTQPNRKLFDVMTKGSGDARMQPLYFLITTAGNDTNTICYEVHQKAQDILDGRKVDPTFYPVIYGAESDEDWTDPKVWKKANPSLGITVGIDKVEAACESAKQNPGEENAFRQLRLNQWVKQSVRWMPMDKWDACAFSVSEDDLEGRICYGGLDLSSTTDITAFVLVFPPLDEEDKYYVLPYFWIPEETLDLRVRRDHVPYDLWERQGVLMTTEGNVVHYSYIEKFIEQLGERFNIREIAFDRWGAVQMVQNLEGMGFTVVPFGQGFKDMSPPTKELMKLVLEGKLAHGGHPVLRWMMDNIFIRSDPAGNIKADKEKSTEKIDGAIATIMGLDRAIRCGNDSGASVYDSRGLLFIWQCIFCRK
;
A
#
# COMPACT_ATOMS: atom_id res chain seq x y z
N MET A 1 6.12 42.50 -16.57
CA MET A 1 5.13 42.52 -15.48
C MET A 1 5.89 42.53 -14.17
N PRO A 2 5.46 43.27 -13.13
CA PRO A 2 6.13 43.18 -11.85
C PRO A 2 5.96 41.76 -11.29
N MET A 3 7.10 41.15 -10.88
CA MET A 3 7.08 39.83 -10.22
C MET A 3 6.11 39.84 -9.04
N ARG A 4 5.17 38.89 -9.04
CA ARG A 4 4.29 38.65 -7.90
C ARG A 4 5.17 38.15 -6.77
N LYS A 5 5.40 38.97 -5.75
CA LYS A 5 6.19 38.59 -4.58
C LYS A 5 5.25 37.99 -3.55
N LEU A 6 5.62 36.85 -2.97
CA LEU A 6 4.94 36.34 -1.77
C LEU A 6 4.91 37.46 -0.71
N LYS A 7 3.71 37.84 -0.30
CA LYS A 7 3.58 38.74 0.85
C LYS A 7 4.09 38.01 2.10
N ASN A 8 5.07 38.59 2.78
CA ASN A 8 5.64 38.06 4.03
C ASN A 8 6.37 36.70 3.88
N TYR A 9 7.08 36.45 2.76
CA TYR A 9 7.93 35.28 2.66
C TYR A 9 9.02 35.27 3.76
N LYS A 10 9.15 34.12 4.44
CA LYS A 10 10.24 33.80 5.35
C LYS A 10 10.82 32.45 4.92
N PRO A 11 12.18 32.29 4.97
CA PRO A 11 12.80 31.00 4.70
C PRO A 11 12.25 29.90 5.61
N THR A 12 12.34 28.68 5.11
CA THR A 12 11.86 27.51 5.85
C THR A 12 12.53 27.35 7.21
N ARG A 13 11.78 26.82 8.19
CA ARG A 13 12.31 26.44 9.53
C ARG A 13 13.39 25.34 9.48
N PHE A 14 13.52 24.65 8.34
CA PHE A 14 14.53 23.60 8.13
C PHE A 14 15.88 24.15 7.64
N MET A 15 16.03 25.47 7.52
CA MET A 15 17.32 26.09 7.25
C MET A 15 18.23 25.87 8.46
N ALA A 16 19.41 25.27 8.22
CA ALA A 16 20.41 25.04 9.27
C ALA A 16 20.98 26.39 9.77
N GLU A 17 21.42 26.45 11.02
CA GLU A 17 22.00 27.67 11.61
C GLU A 17 23.23 28.18 10.86
N THR A 18 24.00 27.28 10.24
CA THR A 18 25.17 27.61 9.41
C THR A 18 24.83 28.08 8.03
N SER A 19 23.59 27.87 7.57
CA SER A 19 23.12 28.23 6.23
C SER A 19 22.58 29.66 6.22
N HIS A 20 22.49 30.24 5.03
CA HIS A 20 21.93 31.57 4.84
C HIS A 20 20.95 31.59 3.65
N TYR A 21 20.02 32.53 3.66
CA TYR A 21 19.10 32.72 2.55
C TYR A 21 19.65 33.74 1.53
N SER A 22 19.86 33.28 0.30
CA SER A 22 20.24 34.13 -0.84
C SER A 22 19.00 34.51 -1.63
N LYS A 23 18.51 35.72 -1.40
CA LYS A 23 17.38 36.27 -2.19
C LYS A 23 17.68 36.30 -3.69
N ARG A 24 18.93 36.56 -4.08
CA ARG A 24 19.36 36.61 -5.49
C ARG A 24 19.15 35.24 -6.17
N MET A 25 19.56 34.14 -5.53
CA MET A 25 19.42 32.79 -6.10
C MET A 25 17.95 32.36 -6.13
N ALA A 26 17.20 32.66 -5.08
CA ALA A 26 15.77 32.40 -5.02
C ALA A 26 15.00 33.16 -6.10
N ASP A 27 15.24 34.46 -6.26
CA ASP A 27 14.61 35.28 -7.30
C ASP A 27 15.00 34.80 -8.71
N PHE A 28 16.23 34.34 -8.92
CA PHE A 28 16.66 33.78 -10.19
C PHE A 28 15.88 32.52 -10.55
N ALA A 29 15.74 31.57 -9.59
CA ALA A 29 15.00 30.34 -9.83
C ALA A 29 13.52 30.58 -10.11
N VAL A 30 12.89 31.51 -9.37
CA VAL A 30 11.51 31.95 -9.60
C VAL A 30 11.38 32.57 -10.99
N MET A 31 12.25 33.54 -11.35
CA MET A 31 12.24 34.18 -12.66
C MET A 31 12.41 33.17 -13.80
N PHE A 32 13.32 32.22 -13.66
CA PHE A 32 13.52 31.17 -14.68
C PHE A 32 12.23 30.42 -14.97
N ILE A 33 11.54 29.97 -13.92
CA ILE A 33 10.29 29.20 -14.05
C ILE A 33 9.18 30.10 -14.64
N GLU A 34 9.07 31.36 -14.20
CA GLU A 34 8.05 32.27 -14.67
C GLU A 34 8.28 32.77 -16.11
N GLN A 35 9.45 32.53 -16.71
CA GLN A 35 9.67 32.69 -18.15
C GLN A 35 9.11 31.53 -18.99
N LEU A 36 8.74 30.43 -18.37
CA LEU A 36 8.10 29.31 -19.05
C LEU A 36 6.61 29.58 -19.28
N THR A 37 5.98 28.71 -20.04
CA THR A 37 4.58 28.85 -20.42
C THR A 37 3.85 27.55 -20.05
N HIS A 38 2.64 27.66 -19.49
CA HIS A 38 1.78 26.53 -19.27
C HIS A 38 1.42 25.81 -20.57
N THR A 39 1.38 24.48 -20.55
CA THR A 39 1.25 23.66 -21.76
C THR A 39 -0.12 23.04 -21.94
N LYS A 40 -0.96 22.96 -20.88
CA LYS A 40 -2.19 22.15 -20.88
C LYS A 40 -3.42 22.89 -20.37
N GLY A 41 -4.57 22.45 -20.85
CA GLY A 41 -5.89 22.85 -20.36
C GLY A 41 -6.21 24.33 -20.54
N THR A 42 -6.93 24.91 -19.62
CA THR A 42 -7.33 26.33 -19.63
C THR A 42 -6.17 27.31 -19.41
N TRP A 43 -5.00 26.79 -19.03
CA TRP A 43 -3.77 27.54 -18.78
C TRP A 43 -2.83 27.53 -19.99
N ALA A 44 -3.04 26.65 -20.97
CA ALA A 44 -2.18 26.52 -22.14
C ALA A 44 -1.93 27.89 -22.81
N GLY A 45 -0.65 28.19 -23.07
CA GLY A 45 -0.23 29.47 -23.68
C GLY A 45 -0.13 30.64 -22.70
N LYS A 46 -0.51 30.49 -21.42
CA LYS A 46 -0.34 31.56 -20.42
C LYS A 46 1.03 31.47 -19.75
N PRO A 47 1.63 32.59 -19.31
CA PRO A 47 2.85 32.55 -18.51
C PRO A 47 2.71 31.64 -17.29
N PHE A 48 3.78 30.92 -16.94
CA PHE A 48 3.82 30.08 -15.75
C PHE A 48 3.94 30.97 -14.51
N GLU A 49 2.82 31.36 -13.96
CA GLU A 49 2.79 32.10 -12.69
C GLU A 49 2.84 31.11 -11.54
N LEU A 50 3.94 31.13 -10.76
CA LEU A 50 4.06 30.31 -9.55
C LEU A 50 3.02 30.76 -8.50
N ILE A 51 2.19 29.84 -8.04
CA ILE A 51 1.29 30.07 -6.92
C ILE A 51 2.04 29.96 -5.58
N ASP A 52 1.48 30.49 -4.52
CA ASP A 52 2.18 30.73 -3.24
C ASP A 52 2.96 29.51 -2.69
N TRP A 53 2.38 28.31 -2.74
CA TRP A 53 3.06 27.11 -2.25
C TRP A 53 4.20 26.66 -3.17
N GLN A 54 4.04 26.82 -4.48
CA GLN A 54 5.09 26.50 -5.47
C GLN A 54 6.25 27.49 -5.36
N GLU A 55 5.96 28.79 -5.30
CA GLU A 55 6.97 29.82 -5.15
C GLU A 55 7.77 29.64 -3.86
N ARG A 56 7.10 29.28 -2.74
CA ARG A 56 7.76 28.98 -1.46
C ARG A 56 8.76 27.84 -1.60
N ILE A 57 8.35 26.71 -2.19
CA ILE A 57 9.23 25.56 -2.40
C ILE A 57 10.46 25.94 -3.24
N ILE A 58 10.25 26.63 -4.35
CA ILE A 58 11.35 27.05 -5.23
C ILE A 58 12.31 28.01 -4.52
N ARG A 59 11.79 28.97 -3.75
CA ARG A 59 12.62 29.89 -2.96
C ARG A 59 13.43 29.18 -1.89
N ASP A 60 12.83 28.25 -1.19
CA ASP A 60 13.52 27.47 -0.16
C ASP A 60 14.61 26.58 -0.77
N LEU A 61 14.29 25.82 -1.81
CA LEU A 61 15.23 24.86 -2.41
C LEU A 61 16.44 25.55 -3.06
N PHE A 62 16.22 26.66 -3.77
CA PHE A 62 17.28 27.32 -4.52
C PHE A 62 17.88 28.54 -3.82
N GLY A 63 17.23 29.05 -2.77
CA GLY A 63 17.68 30.21 -2.03
C GLY A 63 18.38 29.89 -0.71
N VAL A 64 18.15 28.74 -0.09
CA VAL A 64 18.83 28.35 1.16
C VAL A 64 20.16 27.68 0.82
N LEU A 65 21.25 28.37 1.16
CA LEU A 65 22.62 27.99 0.80
C LEU A 65 23.48 27.69 2.02
N LYS A 66 24.36 26.72 1.88
CA LYS A 66 25.46 26.43 2.81
C LYS A 66 26.51 27.53 2.76
N PRO A 67 27.45 27.63 3.73
CA PRO A 67 28.53 28.63 3.71
C PRO A 67 29.40 28.61 2.47
N ASN A 68 29.51 27.45 1.79
CA ASN A 68 30.25 27.29 0.55
C ASN A 68 29.50 27.75 -0.70
N GLY A 69 28.29 28.29 -0.56
CA GLY A 69 27.48 28.83 -1.65
C GLY A 69 26.63 27.81 -2.40
N TYR A 70 26.71 26.52 -2.07
CA TYR A 70 25.89 25.46 -2.67
C TYR A 70 24.58 25.24 -1.88
N ARG A 71 23.56 24.67 -2.57
CA ARG A 71 22.27 24.35 -1.96
C ARG A 71 22.43 23.56 -0.66
N GLN A 72 21.62 23.90 0.35
CA GLN A 72 21.50 23.11 1.55
C GLN A 72 20.78 21.79 1.30
N PHE A 73 19.64 21.88 0.62
CA PHE A 73 18.77 20.73 0.39
C PHE A 73 19.20 19.93 -0.85
N ASN A 74 19.44 18.64 -0.68
CA ASN A 74 19.69 17.73 -1.79
C ASN A 74 18.50 16.80 -2.07
N THR A 75 17.56 16.69 -1.14
CA THR A 75 16.32 15.92 -1.31
C THR A 75 15.13 16.79 -0.96
N ALA A 76 14.17 16.89 -1.87
CA ALA A 76 12.88 17.52 -1.64
C ALA A 76 11.77 16.48 -1.80
N TYR A 77 10.95 16.29 -0.76
CA TYR A 77 9.78 15.44 -0.80
C TYR A 77 8.53 16.29 -0.73
N ILE A 78 7.73 16.26 -1.80
CA ILE A 78 6.50 17.04 -1.93
C ILE A 78 5.34 16.08 -2.13
N GLU A 79 4.52 15.92 -1.11
CA GLU A 79 3.32 15.09 -1.14
C GLU A 79 2.08 15.99 -1.12
N ILE A 80 1.25 15.88 -2.16
CA ILE A 80 0.14 16.80 -2.39
C ILE A 80 -0.96 16.11 -3.21
N PRO A 81 -2.25 16.42 -2.99
CA PRO A 81 -3.37 15.82 -3.71
C PRO A 81 -3.27 15.90 -5.24
N LYS A 82 -4.09 15.09 -5.92
CA LYS A 82 -4.20 15.16 -7.39
C LYS A 82 -4.70 16.52 -7.90
N LYS A 83 -4.23 16.89 -9.10
CA LYS A 83 -4.64 18.11 -9.83
C LYS A 83 -4.17 19.42 -9.20
N MET A 84 -3.15 19.38 -8.34
CA MET A 84 -2.56 20.58 -7.74
C MET A 84 -1.45 21.24 -8.60
N GLY A 85 -1.20 20.74 -9.83
CA GLY A 85 -0.18 21.32 -10.73
C GLY A 85 1.21 20.67 -10.61
N LYS A 86 1.30 19.41 -10.09
CA LYS A 86 2.56 18.70 -9.86
C LYS A 86 3.44 18.55 -11.09
N SER A 87 2.91 17.98 -12.18
CA SER A 87 3.70 17.59 -13.34
C SER A 87 4.27 18.78 -14.11
N GLU A 88 3.56 19.93 -14.15
CA GLU A 88 4.10 21.15 -14.73
C GLU A 88 5.23 21.74 -13.87
N LEU A 89 5.07 21.73 -12.53
CA LEU A 89 6.14 22.13 -11.62
C LEU A 89 7.37 21.21 -11.73
N ALA A 90 7.15 19.90 -11.81
CA ALA A 90 8.20 18.90 -11.99
C ALA A 90 9.00 19.13 -13.29
N ALA A 91 8.30 19.41 -14.39
CA ALA A 91 8.92 19.74 -15.67
C ALA A 91 9.73 21.06 -15.61
N ALA A 92 9.19 22.09 -14.97
CA ALA A 92 9.87 23.37 -14.79
C ALA A 92 11.14 23.23 -13.93
N VAL A 93 11.10 22.42 -12.86
CA VAL A 93 12.28 22.12 -12.02
C VAL A 93 13.32 21.32 -12.81
N ALA A 94 12.91 20.32 -13.61
CA ALA A 94 13.82 19.58 -14.48
C ALA A 94 14.55 20.50 -15.47
N LEU A 95 13.82 21.45 -16.08
CA LEU A 95 14.42 22.45 -16.98
C LEU A 95 15.34 23.44 -16.25
N LEU A 96 14.98 23.86 -15.03
CA LEU A 96 15.84 24.73 -14.21
C LEU A 96 17.16 24.03 -13.88
N LEU A 97 17.12 22.77 -13.44
CA LEU A 97 18.32 21.98 -13.14
C LEU A 97 19.19 21.72 -14.37
N CYS A 98 18.56 21.52 -15.54
CA CYS A 98 19.28 21.26 -16.79
C CYS A 98 19.86 22.52 -17.42
N CYS A 99 19.12 23.64 -17.39
CA CYS A 99 19.43 24.81 -18.22
C CYS A 99 19.79 26.08 -17.42
N GLY A 100 19.41 26.13 -16.12
CA GLY A 100 19.50 27.34 -15.32
C GLY A 100 20.41 27.27 -14.09
N ASP A 101 20.76 26.08 -13.65
CA ASP A 101 21.46 25.87 -12.37
C ASP A 101 22.99 26.10 -12.44
N GLY A 102 23.51 26.38 -13.64
CA GLY A 102 24.93 26.71 -13.83
C GLY A 102 25.90 25.53 -13.72
N GLU A 103 25.41 24.32 -13.70
CA GLU A 103 26.24 23.11 -13.63
C GLU A 103 26.67 22.66 -15.04
N GLU A 104 27.97 22.45 -15.23
CA GLU A 104 28.53 21.91 -16.47
C GLU A 104 28.20 20.43 -16.63
N ARG A 105 27.74 20.03 -17.81
CA ARG A 105 27.36 18.66 -18.13
C ARG A 105 26.40 18.06 -17.10
N ALA A 106 25.41 18.83 -16.69
CA ALA A 106 24.41 18.36 -15.75
C ALA A 106 23.63 17.18 -16.33
N GLU A 107 23.61 16.08 -15.60
CA GLU A 107 22.76 14.92 -15.89
C GLU A 107 21.49 15.02 -15.05
N VAL A 108 20.36 15.32 -15.72
CA VAL A 108 19.05 15.41 -15.06
C VAL A 108 18.16 14.28 -15.58
N TYR A 109 17.55 13.54 -14.67
CA TYR A 109 16.72 12.39 -15.02
C TYR A 109 15.29 12.54 -14.51
N GLY A 110 14.32 12.24 -15.40
CA GLY A 110 12.91 12.06 -15.03
C GLY A 110 12.61 10.59 -14.82
N CYS A 111 12.12 10.22 -13.65
CA CYS A 111 11.82 8.85 -13.25
C CYS A 111 10.34 8.69 -12.94
N ALA A 112 9.72 7.61 -13.41
CA ALA A 112 8.37 7.18 -13.06
C ALA A 112 8.28 5.65 -13.09
N ALA A 113 7.14 5.10 -12.64
CA ALA A 113 6.91 3.66 -12.58
C ALA A 113 7.01 2.98 -13.95
N ASP A 114 6.50 3.64 -14.98
CA ASP A 114 6.56 3.16 -16.34
C ASP A 114 6.99 4.28 -17.31
N ARG A 115 7.37 3.86 -18.52
CA ARG A 115 7.85 4.78 -19.56
C ARG A 115 6.77 5.76 -20.04
N GLN A 116 5.52 5.37 -19.98
CA GLN A 116 4.42 6.22 -20.44
C GLN A 116 4.18 7.37 -19.47
N GLN A 117 4.18 7.10 -18.16
CA GLN A 117 4.07 8.13 -17.12
C GLN A 117 5.27 9.09 -17.14
N ALA A 118 6.49 8.54 -17.24
CA ALA A 118 7.69 9.36 -17.35
C ALA A 118 7.67 10.29 -18.59
N THR A 119 7.02 9.87 -19.68
CA THR A 119 6.82 10.65 -20.89
C THR A 119 5.95 11.89 -20.66
N ILE A 120 5.00 11.85 -19.71
CA ILE A 120 4.09 12.98 -19.44
C ILE A 120 4.86 14.24 -19.02
N VAL A 121 5.81 14.10 -18.10
CA VAL A 121 6.65 15.22 -17.63
C VAL A 121 7.61 15.68 -18.72
N PHE A 122 8.15 14.73 -19.50
CA PHE A 122 9.03 15.06 -20.63
C PHE A 122 8.29 15.88 -21.70
N ASP A 123 7.09 15.47 -22.10
CA ASP A 123 6.34 16.17 -23.14
C ASP A 123 5.97 17.59 -22.68
N VAL A 124 5.62 17.77 -21.41
CA VAL A 124 5.41 19.10 -20.80
C VAL A 124 6.69 19.92 -20.87
N ALA A 125 7.85 19.37 -20.48
CA ALA A 125 9.13 20.07 -20.54
C ALA A 125 9.52 20.43 -21.99
N ALA A 126 9.31 19.52 -22.93
CA ALA A 126 9.58 19.76 -24.35
C ALA A 126 8.69 20.88 -24.93
N ASP A 127 7.42 20.92 -24.55
CA ASP A 127 6.51 21.98 -25.01
C ASP A 127 6.83 23.32 -24.34
N MET A 128 7.21 23.36 -23.06
CA MET A 128 7.73 24.56 -22.39
C MET A 128 8.96 25.12 -23.11
N VAL A 129 9.89 24.25 -23.54
CA VAL A 129 11.06 24.67 -24.34
C VAL A 129 10.65 25.29 -25.66
N LYS A 130 9.74 24.63 -26.42
CA LYS A 130 9.26 25.16 -27.72
C LYS A 130 8.57 26.51 -27.59
N MET A 131 7.80 26.71 -26.51
CA MET A 131 7.07 27.96 -26.24
C MET A 131 7.96 29.08 -25.69
N CYS A 132 9.16 28.78 -25.19
CA CYS A 132 10.11 29.77 -24.67
C CYS A 132 11.19 30.07 -25.69
N PRO A 133 11.18 31.25 -26.39
CA PRO A 133 12.13 31.56 -27.44
C PRO A 133 13.60 31.53 -27.00
N ALA A 134 13.87 31.89 -25.75
CA ALA A 134 15.23 31.87 -25.18
C ALA A 134 15.78 30.46 -25.03
N LEU A 135 14.96 29.50 -24.61
CA LEU A 135 15.34 28.11 -24.50
C LEU A 135 15.36 27.42 -25.87
N ASN A 136 14.35 27.64 -26.70
CA ASN A 136 14.20 27.00 -28.01
C ASN A 136 15.42 27.22 -28.94
N ARG A 137 16.14 28.31 -28.77
CA ARG A 137 17.37 28.63 -29.55
C ARG A 137 18.62 27.90 -29.05
N ARG A 138 18.60 27.37 -27.82
CA ARG A 138 19.76 26.80 -27.10
C ARG A 138 19.60 25.32 -26.74
N VAL A 139 18.43 24.78 -27.02
CA VAL A 139 18.03 23.44 -26.59
C VAL A 139 17.70 22.59 -27.81
N LYS A 140 18.28 21.39 -27.85
CA LYS A 140 17.94 20.36 -28.84
C LYS A 140 17.04 19.30 -28.21
N ILE A 141 15.88 19.04 -28.81
CA ILE A 141 14.91 18.05 -28.35
C ILE A 141 15.05 16.78 -29.21
N LEU A 142 15.39 15.67 -28.61
CA LEU A 142 15.44 14.33 -29.23
C LEU A 142 14.21 13.54 -28.77
N ALA A 143 13.08 13.72 -29.44
CA ALA A 143 11.79 13.19 -29.04
C ALA A 143 11.75 11.65 -28.98
N SER A 144 12.42 10.94 -29.90
CA SER A 144 12.51 9.49 -29.91
C SER A 144 13.29 8.90 -28.72
N GLN A 145 14.27 9.65 -28.22
CA GLN A 145 15.08 9.26 -27.06
C GLN A 145 14.53 9.80 -25.74
N LYS A 146 13.48 10.62 -25.80
CA LYS A 146 12.95 11.37 -24.65
C LYS A 146 14.04 12.14 -23.90
N ARG A 147 14.84 12.89 -24.68
CA ARG A 147 16.01 13.64 -24.20
C ARG A 147 15.97 15.08 -24.68
N ILE A 148 16.24 16.00 -23.77
CA ILE A 148 16.40 17.44 -24.00
C ILE A 148 17.86 17.76 -23.70
N ILE A 149 18.56 18.40 -24.64
CA ILE A 149 19.98 18.75 -24.52
C ILE A 149 20.11 20.28 -24.50
N TYR A 150 20.73 20.80 -23.46
CA TYR A 150 21.10 22.22 -23.36
C TYR A 150 22.54 22.36 -23.84
N GLU A 151 22.70 22.91 -25.06
CA GLU A 151 23.98 22.94 -25.77
C GLU A 151 25.07 23.81 -25.08
N PRO A 152 24.74 24.96 -24.42
CA PRO A 152 25.78 25.80 -23.84
C PRO A 152 26.65 25.15 -22.78
N THR A 153 26.10 24.22 -21.99
CA THR A 153 26.83 23.48 -20.94
C THR A 153 26.93 21.98 -21.23
N ASN A 154 26.47 21.53 -22.41
CA ASN A 154 26.35 20.09 -22.73
C ASN A 154 25.54 19.30 -21.68
N SER A 155 24.60 19.94 -21.02
CA SER A 155 23.70 19.34 -20.02
C SER A 155 22.50 18.68 -20.68
N PHE A 156 21.89 17.71 -20.00
CA PHE A 156 20.69 17.09 -20.56
C PHE A 156 19.67 16.73 -19.49
N TYR A 157 18.41 16.71 -19.92
CA TYR A 157 17.30 16.08 -19.22
C TYR A 157 16.83 14.87 -20.02
N GLN A 158 16.76 13.68 -19.38
CA GLN A 158 16.36 12.42 -20.02
C GLN A 158 15.43 11.61 -19.14
N VAL A 159 14.45 10.95 -19.76
CA VAL A 159 13.52 10.06 -19.08
C VAL A 159 14.09 8.66 -18.95
N LEU A 160 13.96 8.09 -17.75
CA LEU A 160 14.27 6.70 -17.44
C LEU A 160 13.01 5.96 -16.97
N SER A 161 12.83 4.72 -17.41
CA SER A 161 11.81 3.82 -16.90
C SER A 161 12.38 2.85 -15.86
N ALA A 162 11.49 2.19 -15.10
CA ALA A 162 11.88 1.21 -14.09
C ALA A 162 12.79 0.08 -14.61
N GLU A 163 12.82 -0.20 -15.90
CA GLU A 163 13.69 -1.19 -16.52
C GLU A 163 15.14 -0.72 -16.70
N ALA A 164 15.41 0.59 -16.55
CA ALA A 164 16.75 1.18 -16.77
C ALA A 164 17.70 1.00 -15.58
N TYR A 165 17.29 0.37 -14.48
CA TYR A 165 18.10 0.20 -13.26
C TYR A 165 19.37 -0.63 -13.43
N SER A 166 19.53 -1.35 -14.53
CA SER A 166 20.76 -2.15 -14.81
C SER A 166 21.95 -1.31 -15.26
N LYS A 167 21.79 -0.01 -15.49
CA LYS A 167 22.87 0.88 -15.94
C LYS A 167 23.50 1.58 -14.75
N HIS A 168 24.71 1.15 -14.39
CA HIS A 168 25.56 1.84 -13.42
C HIS A 168 26.43 2.89 -14.12
N GLY A 169 26.83 3.95 -13.38
CA GLY A 169 27.73 4.99 -13.87
C GLY A 169 27.09 6.35 -14.16
N PHE A 170 25.93 6.62 -13.55
CA PHE A 170 25.30 7.94 -13.57
C PHE A 170 26.12 8.95 -12.73
N ASN A 171 26.24 10.19 -13.26
CA ASN A 171 26.80 11.33 -12.54
C ASN A 171 25.70 12.38 -12.37
N ILE A 172 24.78 12.10 -11.47
CA ILE A 172 23.47 12.77 -11.34
C ILE A 172 23.63 14.16 -10.73
N HIS A 173 23.14 15.18 -11.47
CA HIS A 173 22.90 16.51 -10.92
C HIS A 173 21.47 16.71 -10.46
N GLY A 174 20.50 16.08 -11.13
CA GLY A 174 19.11 16.16 -10.75
C GLY A 174 18.31 14.90 -11.06
N VAL A 175 17.38 14.57 -10.18
CA VAL A 175 16.36 13.54 -10.43
C VAL A 175 14.99 14.14 -10.10
N VAL A 176 14.06 13.93 -11.00
CA VAL A 176 12.64 14.23 -10.77
C VAL A 176 11.86 12.93 -10.78
N PHE A 177 11.37 12.51 -9.62
CA PHE A 177 10.40 11.43 -9.50
C PHE A 177 8.99 12.01 -9.48
N ASP A 178 8.20 11.73 -10.53
CA ASP A 178 6.77 12.04 -10.54
C ASP A 178 5.98 10.79 -10.13
N GLU A 179 4.98 10.97 -9.27
CA GLU A 179 4.12 9.93 -8.72
C GLU A 179 4.92 8.78 -8.07
N LEU A 180 5.81 9.10 -7.13
CA LEU A 180 6.69 8.14 -6.44
C LEU A 180 5.91 6.96 -5.83
N HIS A 181 4.63 7.17 -5.41
CA HIS A 181 3.77 6.12 -4.84
C HIS A 181 3.44 4.98 -5.81
N THR A 182 3.65 5.18 -7.12
CA THR A 182 3.39 4.16 -8.13
C THR A 182 4.60 3.26 -8.41
N GLN A 183 5.76 3.51 -7.81
CA GLN A 183 6.96 2.70 -8.03
C GLN A 183 6.75 1.25 -7.59
N PRO A 184 6.96 0.26 -8.49
CA PRO A 184 6.70 -1.14 -8.18
C PRO A 184 7.67 -1.74 -7.15
N ASN A 185 8.85 -1.14 -7.01
CA ASN A 185 9.87 -1.52 -6.04
C ASN A 185 10.90 -0.40 -5.86
N ARG A 186 11.79 -0.57 -4.89
CA ARG A 186 12.80 0.44 -4.54
C ARG A 186 14.03 0.51 -5.47
N LYS A 187 14.20 -0.42 -6.42
CA LYS A 187 15.45 -0.57 -7.20
C LYS A 187 15.83 0.69 -7.96
N LEU A 188 14.90 1.25 -8.75
CA LEU A 188 15.17 2.49 -9.49
C LEU A 188 15.47 3.65 -8.54
N PHE A 189 14.71 3.80 -7.47
CA PHE A 189 14.91 4.84 -6.47
C PHE A 189 16.31 4.74 -5.85
N ASP A 190 16.71 3.55 -5.41
CA ASP A 190 18.03 3.33 -4.79
C ASP A 190 19.18 3.65 -5.76
N VAL A 191 19.10 3.21 -7.03
CA VAL A 191 20.12 3.51 -8.05
C VAL A 191 20.24 5.01 -8.30
N MET A 192 19.11 5.72 -8.33
CA MET A 192 19.08 7.15 -8.67
C MET A 192 19.42 8.06 -7.49
N THR A 193 19.29 7.60 -6.25
CA THR A 193 19.47 8.46 -5.07
C THR A 193 20.65 8.05 -4.16
N LYS A 194 21.15 6.81 -4.27
CA LYS A 194 22.25 6.32 -3.43
C LYS A 194 23.57 6.32 -4.20
N GLY A 195 24.41 7.29 -3.90
CA GLY A 195 25.78 7.41 -4.42
C GLY A 195 25.91 8.00 -5.84
N SER A 196 24.85 8.02 -6.64
CA SER A 196 24.92 8.49 -8.04
C SER A 196 25.16 10.00 -8.20
N GLY A 197 24.93 10.79 -7.16
CA GLY A 197 25.16 12.23 -7.11
C GLY A 197 26.39 12.65 -6.29
N ASP A 198 27.17 11.73 -5.75
CA ASP A 198 28.26 12.02 -4.81
C ASP A 198 29.40 12.84 -5.41
N ALA A 199 29.58 12.76 -6.73
CA ALA A 199 30.56 13.57 -7.46
C ALA A 199 30.10 15.04 -7.72
N ARG A 200 28.84 15.36 -7.43
CA ARG A 200 28.25 16.70 -7.63
C ARG A 200 28.18 17.46 -6.32
N MET A 201 28.45 18.75 -6.37
CA MET A 201 28.46 19.60 -5.15
C MET A 201 27.07 19.95 -4.65
N GLN A 202 26.05 19.94 -5.54
CA GLN A 202 24.68 20.32 -5.21
C GLN A 202 23.63 19.52 -5.99
N PRO A 203 23.67 18.17 -5.92
CA PRO A 203 22.62 17.37 -6.58
C PRO A 203 21.26 17.65 -5.94
N LEU A 204 20.17 17.49 -6.71
CA LEU A 204 18.81 17.63 -6.20
C LEU A 204 17.94 16.43 -6.62
N TYR A 205 17.43 15.72 -5.64
CA TYR A 205 16.40 14.67 -5.79
C TYR A 205 15.04 15.28 -5.47
N PHE A 206 14.28 15.61 -6.52
CA PHE A 206 12.96 16.22 -6.42
C PHE A 206 11.88 15.13 -6.53
N LEU A 207 11.32 14.75 -5.38
CA LEU A 207 10.33 13.69 -5.25
C LEU A 207 8.95 14.31 -5.10
N ILE A 208 8.08 14.19 -6.11
CA ILE A 208 6.74 14.74 -6.05
C ILE A 208 5.70 13.64 -6.26
N THR A 209 4.72 13.59 -5.37
CA THR A 209 3.79 12.46 -5.32
C THR A 209 2.43 12.84 -4.72
N THR A 210 1.52 11.90 -4.76
CA THR A 210 0.29 11.86 -3.96
C THR A 210 0.44 10.71 -2.95
N ALA A 211 -0.33 10.71 -1.86
CA ALA A 211 -0.41 9.59 -0.93
C ALA A 211 -0.74 8.28 -1.66
N GLY A 212 -0.14 7.20 -1.22
CA GLY A 212 -0.37 5.85 -1.73
C GLY A 212 -1.42 5.08 -0.93
N ASN A 213 -1.53 3.80 -1.25
CA ASN A 213 -2.42 2.86 -0.57
C ASN A 213 -1.68 1.61 -0.06
N ASP A 214 -0.36 1.58 -0.20
CA ASP A 214 0.51 0.49 0.25
C ASP A 214 1.64 1.06 1.12
N THR A 215 1.66 0.64 2.38
CA THR A 215 2.64 1.08 3.39
C THR A 215 3.98 0.36 3.29
N ASN A 216 4.12 -0.65 2.42
CA ASN A 216 5.36 -1.40 2.20
C ASN A 216 6.21 -0.84 1.05
N THR A 217 5.89 0.37 0.56
CA THR A 217 6.58 0.98 -0.57
C THR A 217 7.68 1.93 -0.13
N ILE A 218 8.65 2.16 -1.02
CA ILE A 218 9.69 3.19 -0.82
C ILE A 218 9.06 4.59 -0.64
N CYS A 219 7.92 4.86 -1.26
CA CYS A 219 7.22 6.13 -1.09
C CYS A 219 6.76 6.31 0.35
N TYR A 220 6.24 5.26 0.99
CA TYR A 220 5.82 5.33 2.40
C TYR A 220 7.01 5.48 3.35
N GLU A 221 8.14 4.80 3.09
CA GLU A 221 9.37 5.00 3.87
C GLU A 221 9.82 6.48 3.84
N VAL A 222 9.78 7.11 2.66
CA VAL A 222 10.13 8.53 2.49
C VAL A 222 9.08 9.44 3.14
N HIS A 223 7.80 9.09 3.04
CA HIS A 223 6.70 9.78 3.74
C HIS A 223 6.92 9.77 5.27
N GLN A 224 7.21 8.61 5.86
CA GLN A 224 7.49 8.49 7.30
C GLN A 224 8.71 9.34 7.71
N LYS A 225 9.79 9.33 6.91
CA LYS A 225 10.94 10.20 7.15
C LYS A 225 10.53 11.68 7.11
N ALA A 226 9.73 12.08 6.13
CA ALA A 226 9.24 13.45 6.00
C ALA A 226 8.38 13.85 7.20
N GLN A 227 7.46 12.98 7.63
CA GLN A 227 6.61 13.19 8.80
C GLN A 227 7.42 13.31 10.07
N ASP A 228 8.42 12.42 10.31
CA ASP A 228 9.31 12.48 11.46
C ASP A 228 10.08 13.82 11.54
N ILE A 229 10.48 14.38 10.39
CA ILE A 229 11.16 15.68 10.33
C ILE A 229 10.17 16.83 10.58
N LEU A 230 8.96 16.75 10.00
CA LEU A 230 7.90 17.74 10.23
C LEU A 230 7.50 17.82 11.69
N ASP A 231 7.43 16.68 12.37
CA ASP A 231 7.09 16.57 13.80
C ASP A 231 8.28 16.85 14.75
N GLY A 232 9.47 17.03 14.20
CA GLY A 232 10.69 17.26 14.99
C GLY A 232 11.27 16.00 15.67
N ARG A 233 10.80 14.80 15.30
CA ARG A 233 11.35 13.53 15.80
C ARG A 233 12.69 13.18 15.18
N LYS A 234 12.96 13.68 13.97
CA LYS A 234 14.23 13.52 13.26
C LYS A 234 14.73 14.86 12.74
N VAL A 235 16.05 14.98 12.62
CA VAL A 235 16.71 16.14 12.02
C VAL A 235 17.56 15.65 10.85
N ASP A 236 17.26 16.17 9.65
CA ASP A 236 18.08 15.98 8.45
C ASP A 236 18.14 17.34 7.72
N PRO A 237 19.22 18.11 7.86
CA PRO A 237 19.31 19.43 7.26
C PRO A 237 19.37 19.41 5.72
N THR A 238 19.60 18.24 5.11
CA THR A 238 19.66 18.07 3.66
C THR A 238 18.32 17.68 3.04
N PHE A 239 17.31 17.38 3.87
CA PHE A 239 16.00 16.94 3.46
C PHE A 239 14.95 18.04 3.63
N TYR A 240 14.19 18.33 2.59
CA TYR A 240 13.13 19.34 2.56
C TYR A 240 11.75 18.66 2.48
N PRO A 241 11.00 18.54 3.60
CA PRO A 241 9.70 17.89 3.63
C PRO A 241 8.56 18.87 3.40
N VAL A 242 7.63 18.52 2.51
CA VAL A 242 6.34 19.21 2.31
C VAL A 242 5.24 18.17 2.17
N ILE A 243 4.29 18.17 3.09
CA ILE A 243 3.10 17.32 3.03
C ILE A 243 1.86 18.21 3.16
N TYR A 244 1.01 18.19 2.13
CA TYR A 244 -0.32 18.78 2.15
C TYR A 244 -1.34 17.66 2.18
N GLY A 245 -2.11 17.57 3.24
CA GLY A 245 -3.11 16.52 3.41
C GLY A 245 -4.02 16.80 4.59
N ALA A 246 -5.01 15.95 4.77
CA ALA A 246 -5.86 15.91 5.94
C ALA A 246 -5.38 14.80 6.89
N GLU A 247 -5.51 15.02 8.20
CA GLU A 247 -5.27 13.99 9.20
C GLU A 247 -6.36 12.90 9.13
N SER A 248 -6.05 11.71 9.63
CA SER A 248 -6.96 10.55 9.55
C SER A 248 -8.26 10.73 10.34
N ASP A 249 -8.23 11.52 11.40
CA ASP A 249 -9.33 11.82 12.32
C ASP A 249 -10.14 13.07 11.93
N GLU A 250 -9.70 13.83 10.92
CA GLU A 250 -10.44 14.99 10.43
C GLU A 250 -11.68 14.58 9.61
N ASP A 251 -12.75 15.35 9.74
CA ASP A 251 -13.97 15.16 8.95
C ASP A 251 -13.69 15.39 7.46
N TRP A 252 -13.64 14.30 6.71
CA TRP A 252 -13.36 14.31 5.28
C TRP A 252 -14.46 15.02 4.45
N THR A 253 -15.61 15.31 5.04
CA THR A 253 -16.72 15.99 4.38
C THR A 253 -16.72 17.51 4.61
N ASP A 254 -15.83 18.03 5.50
CA ASP A 254 -15.75 19.47 5.80
C ASP A 254 -14.96 20.22 4.69
N PRO A 255 -15.55 21.24 4.04
CA PRO A 255 -14.85 22.10 3.08
C PRO A 255 -13.61 22.81 3.62
N LYS A 256 -13.48 23.00 4.94
CA LYS A 256 -12.27 23.58 5.56
C LYS A 256 -11.11 22.58 5.47
N VAL A 257 -11.38 21.29 5.69
CA VAL A 257 -10.39 20.21 5.54
C VAL A 257 -9.97 20.10 4.09
N TRP A 258 -10.89 20.21 3.13
CA TRP A 258 -10.55 20.23 1.71
C TRP A 258 -9.57 21.37 1.37
N LYS A 259 -9.82 22.58 1.90
CA LYS A 259 -8.98 23.76 1.66
C LYS A 259 -7.61 23.63 2.31
N LYS A 260 -7.52 23.01 3.50
CA LYS A 260 -6.25 22.69 4.18
C LYS A 260 -5.41 21.74 3.34
N ALA A 261 -6.02 20.65 2.85
CA ALA A 261 -5.33 19.62 2.08
C ALA A 261 -4.95 20.07 0.66
N ASN A 262 -5.72 20.97 0.05
CA ASN A 262 -5.56 21.38 -1.36
C ASN A 262 -5.14 22.84 -1.49
N PRO A 263 -3.86 23.18 -1.47
CA PRO A 263 -3.39 24.57 -1.49
C PRO A 263 -3.67 25.30 -2.81
N SER A 264 -4.02 24.58 -3.88
CA SER A 264 -4.46 25.14 -5.17
C SER A 264 -5.98 25.10 -5.40
N LEU A 265 -6.76 24.79 -4.35
CA LEU A 265 -8.22 24.73 -4.46
C LEU A 265 -8.79 26.11 -4.86
N GLY A 266 -9.65 26.11 -5.87
CA GLY A 266 -10.18 27.32 -6.49
C GLY A 266 -9.29 27.94 -7.57
N ILE A 267 -8.06 27.42 -7.76
CA ILE A 267 -7.12 27.85 -8.80
C ILE A 267 -6.99 26.77 -9.88
N THR A 268 -6.47 25.60 -9.52
CA THR A 268 -6.27 24.48 -10.47
C THR A 268 -7.46 23.52 -10.49
N VAL A 269 -8.21 23.44 -9.40
CA VAL A 269 -9.43 22.61 -9.25
C VAL A 269 -10.53 23.46 -8.64
N GLY A 270 -11.71 23.49 -9.27
CA GLY A 270 -12.89 24.15 -8.70
C GLY A 270 -13.39 23.43 -7.44
N ILE A 271 -13.92 24.20 -6.50
CA ILE A 271 -14.51 23.66 -5.25
C ILE A 271 -15.68 22.75 -5.57
N ASP A 272 -16.51 23.12 -6.54
CA ASP A 272 -17.64 22.35 -7.06
C ASP A 272 -17.29 20.91 -7.45
N LYS A 273 -16.10 20.70 -8.02
CA LYS A 273 -15.63 19.36 -8.41
C LYS A 273 -15.23 18.50 -7.21
N VAL A 274 -14.71 19.11 -6.15
CA VAL A 274 -14.39 18.39 -4.92
C VAL A 274 -15.67 18.05 -4.15
N GLU A 275 -16.61 18.99 -4.11
CA GLU A 275 -17.93 18.79 -3.51
C GLU A 275 -18.71 17.66 -4.19
N ALA A 276 -18.79 17.65 -5.53
CA ALA A 276 -19.43 16.58 -6.29
C ALA A 276 -18.78 15.21 -6.04
N ALA A 277 -17.43 15.15 -5.95
CA ALA A 277 -16.72 13.92 -5.64
C ALA A 277 -16.97 13.45 -4.19
N CYS A 278 -17.15 14.37 -3.23
CA CYS A 278 -17.50 14.06 -1.85
C CYS A 278 -18.92 13.49 -1.76
N GLU A 279 -19.88 14.11 -2.44
CA GLU A 279 -21.28 13.62 -2.45
C GLU A 279 -21.38 12.22 -3.09
N SER A 280 -20.62 11.95 -4.15
CA SER A 280 -20.52 10.61 -4.74
C SER A 280 -19.96 9.60 -3.73
N ALA A 281 -18.88 9.98 -3.02
CA ALA A 281 -18.25 9.11 -2.03
C ALA A 281 -19.14 8.83 -0.81
N LYS A 282 -20.00 9.79 -0.39
CA LYS A 282 -21.01 9.56 0.66
C LYS A 282 -22.05 8.52 0.26
N GLN A 283 -22.43 8.49 -1.01
CA GLN A 283 -23.42 7.54 -1.54
C GLN A 283 -22.83 6.17 -1.85
N ASN A 284 -21.52 6.12 -2.11
CA ASN A 284 -20.81 4.91 -2.50
C ASN A 284 -19.57 4.69 -1.62
N PRO A 285 -19.65 3.84 -0.58
CA PRO A 285 -18.52 3.61 0.34
C PRO A 285 -17.22 3.15 -0.35
N GLY A 286 -17.31 2.51 -1.51
CA GLY A 286 -16.14 2.12 -2.31
C GLY A 286 -15.36 3.31 -2.87
N GLU A 287 -15.97 4.49 -2.99
CA GLU A 287 -15.34 5.71 -3.48
C GLU A 287 -14.72 6.57 -2.36
N GLU A 288 -15.09 6.34 -1.10
CA GLU A 288 -14.57 7.12 0.04
C GLU A 288 -13.04 7.04 0.12
N ASN A 289 -12.46 5.85 0.03
CA ASN A 289 -11.02 5.68 0.06
C ASN A 289 -10.33 6.39 -1.11
N ALA A 290 -10.91 6.34 -2.30
CA ALA A 290 -10.40 7.08 -3.46
C ALA A 290 -10.48 8.59 -3.26
N PHE A 291 -11.56 9.11 -2.67
CA PHE A 291 -11.70 10.52 -2.31
C PHE A 291 -10.66 10.93 -1.27
N ARG A 292 -10.53 10.18 -0.18
CA ARG A 292 -9.53 10.42 0.88
C ARG A 292 -8.10 10.44 0.31
N GLN A 293 -7.74 9.45 -0.48
CA GLN A 293 -6.41 9.37 -1.11
C GLN A 293 -6.17 10.51 -2.11
N LEU A 294 -7.06 10.69 -3.07
CA LEU A 294 -6.79 11.54 -4.23
C LEU A 294 -7.13 13.02 -4.00
N ARG A 295 -8.07 13.33 -3.09
CA ARG A 295 -8.52 14.69 -2.79
C ARG A 295 -7.99 15.22 -1.45
N LEU A 296 -7.81 14.32 -0.47
CA LEU A 296 -7.32 14.72 0.85
C LEU A 296 -5.88 14.28 1.12
N ASN A 297 -5.28 13.54 0.18
CA ASN A 297 -3.90 13.07 0.31
C ASN A 297 -3.66 12.24 1.57
N GLN A 298 -4.66 11.48 1.97
CA GLN A 298 -4.54 10.54 3.09
C GLN A 298 -4.00 9.20 2.61
N TRP A 299 -3.06 8.63 3.37
CA TRP A 299 -2.64 7.24 3.17
C TRP A 299 -3.77 6.32 3.60
N VAL A 300 -4.35 5.60 2.65
CA VAL A 300 -5.43 4.65 2.88
C VAL A 300 -4.91 3.24 2.69
N LYS A 301 -5.16 2.36 3.64
CA LYS A 301 -4.62 0.99 3.61
C LYS A 301 -5.15 0.12 2.47
N GLN A 302 -6.28 0.50 1.84
CA GLN A 302 -6.82 -0.21 0.68
C GLN A 302 -7.67 0.70 -0.20
N SER A 303 -7.69 0.46 -1.52
CA SER A 303 -8.59 1.15 -2.44
C SER A 303 -10.06 0.70 -2.29
N VAL A 304 -10.30 -0.54 -1.85
CA VAL A 304 -11.64 -1.09 -1.54
C VAL A 304 -11.50 -2.12 -0.41
N ARG A 305 -12.07 -1.83 0.76
CA ARG A 305 -12.21 -2.82 1.83
C ARG A 305 -13.29 -3.83 1.43
N TRP A 306 -12.93 -5.12 1.47
CA TRP A 306 -13.91 -6.17 1.24
C TRP A 306 -14.79 -6.37 2.47
N MET A 307 -14.19 -6.52 3.67
CA MET A 307 -14.92 -6.74 4.91
C MET A 307 -15.32 -5.40 5.55
N PRO A 308 -16.61 -5.12 5.76
CA PRO A 308 -17.04 -3.96 6.55
C PRO A 308 -16.69 -4.20 8.03
N MET A 309 -15.65 -3.52 8.51
CA MET A 309 -15.07 -3.78 9.83
C MET A 309 -16.00 -3.42 11.00
N ASP A 310 -16.93 -2.50 10.81
CA ASP A 310 -18.00 -2.23 11.78
C ASP A 310 -18.91 -3.44 11.99
N LYS A 311 -19.22 -4.19 10.94
CA LYS A 311 -20.00 -5.43 11.01
C LYS A 311 -19.19 -6.59 11.56
N TRP A 312 -17.91 -6.69 11.15
CA TRP A 312 -16.99 -7.65 11.73
C TRP A 312 -16.86 -7.45 13.24
N ASP A 313 -16.59 -6.24 13.70
CA ASP A 313 -16.46 -5.89 15.11
C ASP A 313 -17.75 -6.15 15.92
N ALA A 314 -18.90 -5.98 15.28
CA ALA A 314 -20.20 -6.34 15.89
C ALA A 314 -20.37 -7.87 16.10
N CYS A 315 -19.57 -8.71 15.42
CA CYS A 315 -19.53 -10.16 15.59
C CYS A 315 -18.49 -10.62 16.65
N ALA A 316 -17.89 -9.70 17.41
CA ALA A 316 -16.93 -9.99 18.48
C ALA A 316 -17.61 -10.54 19.77
N PHE A 317 -18.64 -11.39 19.60
CA PHE A 317 -19.25 -12.10 20.73
C PHE A 317 -18.20 -12.93 21.45
N SER A 318 -18.30 -13.01 22.79
CA SER A 318 -17.40 -13.83 23.60
C SER A 318 -17.46 -15.29 23.16
N VAL A 319 -16.31 -15.89 22.98
CA VAL A 319 -16.15 -17.30 22.63
C VAL A 319 -15.28 -17.93 23.71
N SER A 320 -15.85 -18.88 24.48
CA SER A 320 -15.14 -19.65 25.47
C SER A 320 -14.84 -21.03 24.90
N GLU A 321 -13.60 -21.47 24.99
CA GLU A 321 -13.22 -22.83 24.60
C GLU A 321 -13.95 -23.91 25.41
N ASP A 322 -14.24 -23.63 26.69
CA ASP A 322 -14.93 -24.57 27.57
C ASP A 322 -16.39 -24.79 27.16
N ASP A 323 -17.05 -23.74 26.62
CA ASP A 323 -18.43 -23.82 26.09
C ASP A 323 -18.51 -24.64 24.79
N LEU A 324 -17.38 -24.81 24.12
CA LEU A 324 -17.26 -25.51 22.83
C LEU A 324 -16.70 -26.94 22.99
N GLU A 325 -16.36 -27.36 24.22
CA GLU A 325 -15.79 -28.69 24.50
C GLU A 325 -16.69 -29.82 24.00
N GLY A 326 -16.09 -30.76 23.28
CA GLY A 326 -16.80 -31.89 22.67
C GLY A 326 -17.64 -31.58 21.44
N ARG A 327 -17.84 -30.29 21.07
CA ARG A 327 -18.59 -29.90 19.86
C ARG A 327 -17.85 -30.32 18.59
N ILE A 328 -18.65 -30.64 17.58
CA ILE A 328 -18.14 -30.87 16.22
C ILE A 328 -17.56 -29.55 15.66
N CYS A 329 -16.36 -29.64 15.07
CA CYS A 329 -15.73 -28.53 14.39
C CYS A 329 -14.91 -29.00 13.20
N TYR A 330 -14.50 -27.99 12.37
CA TYR A 330 -13.74 -28.16 11.15
C TYR A 330 -12.54 -27.23 11.17
N GLY A 331 -11.36 -27.79 10.88
CA GLY A 331 -10.11 -27.04 10.84
C GLY A 331 -9.84 -26.46 9.46
N GLY A 332 -9.29 -25.25 9.42
CA GLY A 332 -8.61 -24.71 8.25
C GLY A 332 -7.14 -24.46 8.60
N LEU A 333 -6.22 -24.96 7.79
CA LEU A 333 -4.79 -24.88 8.02
C LEU A 333 -4.08 -24.19 6.85
N ASP A 334 -3.49 -23.03 7.10
CA ASP A 334 -2.67 -22.29 6.14
C ASP A 334 -1.24 -22.19 6.67
N LEU A 335 -0.31 -22.89 6.02
CA LEU A 335 1.06 -23.08 6.47
C LEU A 335 2.01 -22.06 5.84
N SER A 336 2.92 -21.55 6.64
CA SER A 336 4.07 -20.76 6.20
C SER A 336 5.37 -21.36 6.72
N SER A 337 6.43 -21.29 5.91
CA SER A 337 7.74 -21.76 6.33
C SER A 337 8.65 -20.67 6.90
N THR A 338 8.64 -19.46 6.34
CA THR A 338 9.65 -18.44 6.65
C THR A 338 9.14 -17.00 6.78
N THR A 339 8.21 -16.56 5.95
CA THR A 339 7.85 -15.13 5.85
C THR A 339 6.43 -14.78 6.29
N ASP A 340 5.50 -15.71 6.17
CA ASP A 340 4.10 -15.51 6.51
C ASP A 340 3.80 -16.00 7.93
N ILE A 341 2.56 -15.93 8.37
CA ILE A 341 2.08 -16.44 9.64
C ILE A 341 1.45 -17.80 9.38
N THR A 342 1.83 -18.81 10.15
CA THR A 342 1.08 -20.08 10.11
C THR A 342 -0.21 -19.91 10.90
N ALA A 343 -1.34 -20.30 10.30
CA ALA A 343 -2.66 -20.16 10.87
C ALA A 343 -3.40 -21.51 10.90
N PHE A 344 -3.97 -21.82 12.05
CA PHE A 344 -4.93 -22.89 12.22
C PHE A 344 -6.21 -22.33 12.83
N VAL A 345 -7.35 -22.55 12.18
CA VAL A 345 -8.62 -21.99 12.63
C VAL A 345 -9.65 -23.08 12.72
N LEU A 346 -10.29 -23.22 13.89
CA LEU A 346 -11.43 -24.10 14.10
C LEU A 346 -12.73 -23.34 13.87
N VAL A 347 -13.63 -23.92 13.10
CA VAL A 347 -14.96 -23.40 12.83
C VAL A 347 -16.00 -24.41 13.30
N PHE A 348 -16.86 -23.98 14.22
CA PHE A 348 -17.92 -24.75 14.81
C PHE A 348 -19.26 -24.39 14.17
N PRO A 349 -19.98 -25.31 13.52
CA PRO A 349 -21.30 -25.05 12.98
C PRO A 349 -22.32 -24.79 14.08
N PRO A 350 -23.40 -24.02 13.80
CA PRO A 350 -24.47 -23.76 14.75
C PRO A 350 -25.23 -25.05 15.13
N LEU A 351 -25.67 -25.14 16.37
CA LEU A 351 -26.46 -26.31 16.86
C LEU A 351 -27.91 -26.22 16.40
N ASP A 352 -28.45 -25.01 16.25
CA ASP A 352 -29.80 -24.72 15.80
C ASP A 352 -29.86 -23.42 14.97
N GLU A 353 -31.04 -23.00 14.55
CA GLU A 353 -31.22 -21.80 13.69
C GLU A 353 -30.90 -20.46 14.38
N GLU A 354 -30.97 -20.43 15.74
CA GLU A 354 -30.67 -19.23 16.53
C GLU A 354 -29.20 -19.15 16.94
N ASP A 355 -28.48 -20.24 16.89
CA ASP A 355 -27.05 -20.33 17.21
C ASP A 355 -26.17 -19.72 16.11
N LYS A 356 -24.89 -19.52 16.41
CA LYS A 356 -23.90 -18.90 15.52
C LYS A 356 -22.83 -19.90 15.11
N TYR A 357 -22.12 -19.55 14.03
CA TYR A 357 -20.82 -20.15 13.74
C TYR A 357 -19.79 -19.57 14.71
N TYR A 358 -19.04 -20.42 15.43
CA TYR A 358 -17.97 -19.98 16.31
C TYR A 358 -16.62 -20.20 15.64
N VAL A 359 -15.70 -19.27 15.84
CA VAL A 359 -14.36 -19.28 15.22
C VAL A 359 -13.31 -19.17 16.31
N LEU A 360 -12.43 -20.17 16.41
CA LEU A 360 -11.25 -20.17 17.28
C LEU A 360 -9.97 -20.18 16.44
N PRO A 361 -9.27 -19.05 16.34
CA PRO A 361 -8.04 -18.95 15.56
C PRO A 361 -6.79 -19.13 16.42
N TYR A 362 -5.77 -19.77 15.85
CA TYR A 362 -4.46 -19.99 16.45
C TYR A 362 -3.37 -19.62 15.43
N PHE A 363 -2.31 -18.92 15.88
CA PHE A 363 -1.28 -18.34 15.01
C PHE A 363 0.12 -18.61 15.52
N TRP A 364 1.08 -18.85 14.61
CA TRP A 364 2.49 -19.09 14.94
C TRP A 364 3.42 -18.32 14.03
N ILE A 365 4.52 -17.82 14.62
CA ILE A 365 5.68 -17.26 13.92
C ILE A 365 6.98 -17.78 14.55
N PRO A 366 8.13 -17.73 13.84
CA PRO A 366 9.42 -18.05 14.45
C PRO A 366 9.85 -16.96 15.47
N GLU A 367 10.33 -17.39 16.64
CA GLU A 367 10.71 -16.50 17.74
C GLU A 367 11.87 -15.57 17.36
N GLU A 368 12.93 -16.09 16.73
CA GLU A 368 14.12 -15.30 16.38
C GLU A 368 13.83 -14.20 15.35
N THR A 369 12.73 -14.27 14.62
CA THR A 369 12.34 -13.28 13.61
C THR A 369 11.37 -12.23 14.12
N LEU A 370 10.87 -12.34 15.38
CA LEU A 370 9.83 -11.49 15.94
C LEU A 370 10.19 -9.99 15.85
N ASP A 371 11.32 -9.58 16.44
CA ASP A 371 11.78 -8.19 16.47
C ASP A 371 12.04 -7.63 15.05
N LEU A 372 12.57 -8.47 14.17
CA LEU A 372 12.80 -8.09 12.77
C LEU A 372 11.49 -7.82 12.03
N ARG A 373 10.48 -8.67 12.28
CA ARG A 373 9.14 -8.53 11.68
C ARG A 373 8.44 -7.28 12.20
N VAL A 374 8.47 -7.00 13.51
CA VAL A 374 7.91 -5.77 14.09
C VAL A 374 8.49 -4.52 13.41
N ARG A 375 9.81 -4.49 13.20
CA ARG A 375 10.49 -3.36 12.55
C ARG A 375 10.21 -3.25 11.05
N ARG A 376 10.09 -4.39 10.36
CA ARG A 376 9.89 -4.44 8.92
C ARG A 376 8.44 -4.16 8.53
N ASP A 377 7.50 -4.82 9.21
CA ASP A 377 6.08 -4.83 8.85
C ASP A 377 5.29 -3.73 9.61
N HIS A 378 5.91 -3.08 10.61
CA HIS A 378 5.27 -2.09 11.49
C HIS A 378 3.98 -2.62 12.17
N VAL A 379 3.95 -3.93 12.45
CA VAL A 379 2.84 -4.64 13.08
C VAL A 379 3.26 -5.07 14.49
N PRO A 380 2.41 -4.93 15.52
CA PRO A 380 2.77 -5.17 16.92
C PRO A 380 2.76 -6.67 17.28
N TYR A 381 3.54 -7.49 16.57
CA TYR A 381 3.63 -8.94 16.82
C TYR A 381 4.12 -9.25 18.24
N ASP A 382 5.03 -8.45 18.77
CA ASP A 382 5.55 -8.54 20.14
C ASP A 382 4.49 -8.28 21.21
N LEU A 383 3.54 -7.40 20.91
CA LEU A 383 2.40 -7.17 21.82
C LEU A 383 1.43 -8.36 21.77
N TRP A 384 1.16 -8.90 20.59
CA TRP A 384 0.28 -10.05 20.42
C TRP A 384 0.85 -11.33 21.03
N GLU A 385 2.16 -11.51 20.96
CA GLU A 385 2.87 -12.61 21.63
C GLU A 385 2.72 -12.49 23.15
N ARG A 386 3.01 -11.32 23.73
CA ARG A 386 2.83 -11.06 25.17
C ARG A 386 1.39 -11.22 25.66
N GLN A 387 0.40 -10.99 24.79
CA GLN A 387 -1.02 -11.20 25.09
C GLN A 387 -1.43 -12.67 24.94
N GLY A 388 -0.57 -13.54 24.44
CA GLY A 388 -0.86 -14.95 24.19
C GLY A 388 -1.79 -15.22 23.02
N VAL A 389 -2.03 -14.23 22.15
CA VAL A 389 -2.88 -14.36 20.95
C VAL A 389 -2.06 -14.68 19.68
N LEU A 390 -0.75 -14.67 19.79
CA LEU A 390 0.21 -15.11 18.78
C LEU A 390 1.26 -15.99 19.47
N MET A 391 1.48 -17.19 19.01
CA MET A 391 2.46 -18.12 19.56
C MET A 391 3.77 -18.06 18.79
N THR A 392 4.88 -18.38 19.45
CA THR A 392 6.19 -18.49 18.82
C THR A 392 6.68 -19.94 18.82
N THR A 393 7.49 -20.28 17.81
CA THR A 393 8.27 -21.53 17.78
C THR A 393 9.75 -21.19 17.81
N GLU A 394 10.56 -22.04 18.47
CA GLU A 394 12.02 -21.85 18.55
C GLU A 394 12.65 -21.74 17.14
N GLY A 395 13.71 -20.88 17.01
CA GLY A 395 14.49 -20.71 15.79
C GLY A 395 13.92 -19.70 14.79
N ASN A 396 14.42 -19.77 13.55
CA ASN A 396 14.12 -18.82 12.45
C ASN A 396 13.09 -19.34 11.45
N VAL A 397 12.58 -20.56 11.65
CA VAL A 397 11.53 -21.18 10.84
C VAL A 397 10.44 -21.75 11.74
N VAL A 398 9.24 -21.85 11.20
CA VAL A 398 8.13 -22.47 11.95
C VAL A 398 8.36 -23.98 12.01
N HIS A 399 8.44 -24.53 13.23
CA HIS A 399 8.54 -25.97 13.47
C HIS A 399 7.17 -26.61 13.49
N TYR A 400 6.80 -27.31 12.44
CA TYR A 400 5.48 -27.92 12.27
C TYR A 400 5.14 -28.97 13.35
N SER A 401 6.13 -29.62 13.94
CA SER A 401 5.91 -30.57 15.04
C SER A 401 5.24 -29.95 16.29
N TYR A 402 5.47 -28.64 16.53
CA TYR A 402 4.76 -27.90 17.58
C TYR A 402 3.27 -27.76 17.26
N ILE A 403 2.98 -27.43 15.98
CA ILE A 403 1.62 -27.23 15.51
C ILE A 403 0.86 -28.56 15.49
N GLU A 404 1.49 -29.64 15.03
CA GLU A 404 0.94 -30.99 15.02
C GLU A 404 0.52 -31.43 16.44
N LYS A 405 1.40 -31.27 17.42
CA LYS A 405 1.13 -31.56 18.82
C LYS A 405 0.02 -30.69 19.40
N PHE A 406 -0.03 -29.41 19.02
CA PHE A 406 -1.09 -28.51 19.45
C PHE A 406 -2.44 -28.94 18.87
N ILE A 407 -2.50 -29.29 17.58
CA ILE A 407 -3.71 -29.84 16.94
C ILE A 407 -4.15 -31.16 17.61
N GLU A 408 -3.22 -32.02 17.97
CA GLU A 408 -3.51 -33.26 18.71
C GLU A 408 -4.21 -32.95 20.05
N GLN A 409 -3.69 -32.00 20.83
CA GLN A 409 -4.30 -31.54 22.09
C GLN A 409 -5.70 -30.94 21.88
N LEU A 410 -5.90 -30.18 20.80
CA LEU A 410 -7.22 -29.64 20.44
C LEU A 410 -8.19 -30.78 20.07
N GLY A 411 -7.70 -31.85 19.42
CA GLY A 411 -8.49 -33.04 19.11
C GLY A 411 -8.95 -33.84 20.33
N GLU A 412 -8.26 -33.73 21.48
CA GLU A 412 -8.70 -34.28 22.76
C GLU A 412 -9.88 -33.49 23.37
N ARG A 413 -9.95 -32.16 23.06
CA ARG A 413 -10.98 -31.26 23.60
C ARG A 413 -12.18 -31.12 22.68
N PHE A 414 -11.95 -31.06 21.39
CA PHE A 414 -12.97 -30.79 20.38
C PHE A 414 -13.10 -31.95 19.39
N ASN A 415 -14.29 -32.15 18.84
CA ASN A 415 -14.53 -33.18 17.84
C ASN A 415 -14.17 -32.65 16.44
N ILE A 416 -12.86 -32.59 16.12
CA ILE A 416 -12.37 -32.12 14.82
C ILE A 416 -12.66 -33.18 13.75
N ARG A 417 -13.63 -32.94 12.88
CA ARG A 417 -14.07 -33.91 11.87
C ARG A 417 -13.15 -33.91 10.66
N GLU A 418 -12.81 -32.76 10.17
CA GLU A 418 -11.96 -32.62 8.99
C GLU A 418 -11.07 -31.37 9.14
N ILE A 419 -9.87 -31.42 8.56
CA ILE A 419 -8.93 -30.30 8.47
C ILE A 419 -8.69 -30.00 7.00
N ALA A 420 -9.18 -28.84 6.52
CA ALA A 420 -8.90 -28.35 5.18
C ALA A 420 -7.51 -27.71 5.13
N PHE A 421 -6.71 -28.05 4.13
CA PHE A 421 -5.35 -27.51 3.95
C PHE A 421 -5.05 -27.17 2.51
N ASP A 422 -4.09 -26.24 2.29
CA ASP A 422 -3.60 -25.95 0.93
C ASP A 422 -2.75 -27.10 0.39
N ARG A 423 -3.01 -27.50 -0.85
CA ARG A 423 -2.34 -28.64 -1.53
C ARG A 423 -0.84 -28.50 -1.67
N TRP A 424 -0.30 -27.29 -1.59
CA TRP A 424 1.10 -27.01 -1.89
C TRP A 424 1.94 -26.87 -0.61
N GLY A 425 2.85 -27.80 -0.38
CA GLY A 425 3.92 -27.66 0.62
C GLY A 425 3.75 -28.41 1.95
N ALA A 426 2.68 -29.19 2.17
CA ALA A 426 2.36 -29.77 3.47
C ALA A 426 2.40 -31.31 3.55
N VAL A 427 3.03 -32.01 2.63
CA VAL A 427 2.94 -33.48 2.51
C VAL A 427 3.27 -34.22 3.82
N GLN A 428 4.36 -33.83 4.49
CA GLN A 428 4.78 -34.47 5.74
C GLN A 428 3.79 -34.21 6.87
N MET A 429 3.33 -32.99 7.04
CA MET A 429 2.36 -32.63 8.08
C MET A 429 1.02 -33.32 7.88
N VAL A 430 0.55 -33.45 6.64
CA VAL A 430 -0.67 -34.20 6.31
C VAL A 430 -0.54 -35.65 6.75
N GLN A 431 0.57 -36.34 6.40
CA GLN A 431 0.82 -37.72 6.80
C GLN A 431 0.87 -37.85 8.32
N ASN A 432 1.46 -36.90 9.02
CA ASN A 432 1.54 -36.94 10.48
C ASN A 432 0.14 -36.76 11.11
N LEU A 433 -0.66 -35.81 10.65
CA LEU A 433 -2.03 -35.60 11.12
C LEU A 433 -2.96 -36.79 10.82
N GLU A 434 -2.85 -37.39 9.64
CA GLU A 434 -3.57 -38.61 9.29
C GLU A 434 -3.12 -39.77 10.18
N GLY A 435 -1.83 -39.88 10.49
CA GLY A 435 -1.27 -40.84 11.44
C GLY A 435 -1.79 -40.67 12.88
N MET A 436 -2.17 -39.45 13.27
CA MET A 436 -2.83 -39.12 14.55
C MET A 436 -4.35 -39.38 14.53
N GLY A 437 -4.92 -39.79 13.38
CA GLY A 437 -6.33 -40.12 13.23
C GLY A 437 -7.21 -38.96 12.71
N PHE A 438 -6.64 -37.84 12.31
CA PHE A 438 -7.40 -36.73 11.69
C PHE A 438 -7.71 -37.00 10.22
N THR A 439 -8.88 -36.59 9.77
CA THR A 439 -9.23 -36.55 8.35
C THR A 439 -8.75 -35.25 7.73
N VAL A 440 -7.77 -35.30 6.83
CA VAL A 440 -7.19 -34.11 6.19
C VAL A 440 -7.68 -34.00 4.76
N VAL A 441 -8.27 -32.85 4.38
CA VAL A 441 -8.93 -32.63 3.10
C VAL A 441 -8.19 -31.56 2.30
N PRO A 442 -7.70 -31.88 1.09
CA PRO A 442 -7.04 -30.90 0.24
C PRO A 442 -8.03 -29.85 -0.26
N PHE A 443 -7.68 -28.56 -0.09
CA PHE A 443 -8.48 -27.42 -0.50
C PHE A 443 -7.76 -26.61 -1.57
N GLY A 444 -8.47 -26.22 -2.64
CA GLY A 444 -7.91 -25.42 -3.72
C GLY A 444 -8.11 -23.92 -3.48
N GLN A 445 -7.06 -23.13 -3.62
CA GLN A 445 -7.15 -21.67 -3.52
C GLN A 445 -7.60 -20.98 -4.82
N GLY A 446 -8.25 -21.71 -5.74
CA GLY A 446 -8.88 -21.21 -6.94
C GLY A 446 -10.25 -20.58 -6.72
N PHE A 447 -10.78 -19.85 -7.70
CA PHE A 447 -12.12 -19.25 -7.64
C PHE A 447 -13.22 -20.27 -7.33
N LYS A 448 -13.11 -21.50 -7.86
CA LYS A 448 -14.09 -22.56 -7.70
C LYS A 448 -14.30 -22.95 -6.24
N ASP A 449 -13.19 -23.13 -5.51
CA ASP A 449 -13.24 -23.63 -4.14
C ASP A 449 -13.40 -22.48 -3.13
N MET A 450 -12.73 -21.34 -3.38
CA MET A 450 -12.74 -20.19 -2.48
C MET A 450 -14.03 -19.34 -2.56
N SER A 451 -14.68 -19.22 -3.72
CA SER A 451 -15.78 -18.26 -3.90
C SER A 451 -16.99 -18.52 -3.01
N PRO A 452 -17.53 -19.78 -2.93
CA PRO A 452 -18.70 -20.03 -2.10
C PRO A 452 -18.48 -19.68 -0.61
N PRO A 453 -17.44 -20.20 0.08
CA PRO A 453 -17.24 -19.90 1.50
C PRO A 453 -16.83 -18.43 1.75
N THR A 454 -16.16 -17.78 0.81
CA THR A 454 -15.85 -16.34 0.92
C THR A 454 -17.13 -15.50 0.91
N LYS A 455 -18.07 -15.79 0.02
CA LYS A 455 -19.38 -15.10 -0.04
C LYS A 455 -20.20 -15.39 1.22
N GLU A 456 -20.21 -16.63 1.69
CA GLU A 456 -20.95 -17.00 2.88
C GLU A 456 -20.37 -16.36 4.15
N LEU A 457 -19.03 -16.26 4.27
CA LEU A 457 -18.41 -15.53 5.38
C LEU A 457 -18.91 -14.08 5.46
N MET A 458 -18.95 -13.38 4.33
CA MET A 458 -19.49 -12.03 4.26
C MET A 458 -20.95 -11.98 4.72
N LYS A 459 -21.77 -12.91 4.24
CA LYS A 459 -23.19 -12.98 4.60
C LYS A 459 -23.38 -13.22 6.11
N LEU A 460 -22.65 -14.18 6.68
CA LEU A 460 -22.71 -14.49 8.13
C LEU A 460 -22.31 -13.27 8.98
N VAL A 461 -21.32 -12.50 8.55
CA VAL A 461 -20.93 -11.26 9.24
C VAL A 461 -22.02 -10.20 9.13
N LEU A 462 -22.61 -10.01 7.95
CA LEU A 462 -23.69 -9.02 7.75
C LEU A 462 -24.95 -9.38 8.54
N GLU A 463 -25.25 -10.67 8.69
CA GLU A 463 -26.41 -11.18 9.46
C GLU A 463 -26.13 -11.28 10.98
N GLY A 464 -24.88 -11.06 11.43
CA GLY A 464 -24.50 -11.21 12.84
C GLY A 464 -24.52 -12.67 13.33
N LYS A 465 -24.40 -13.63 12.41
CA LYS A 465 -24.42 -15.08 12.65
C LYS A 465 -23.02 -15.70 12.82
N LEU A 466 -21.98 -14.88 13.05
CA LEU A 466 -20.62 -15.30 13.35
C LEU A 466 -20.24 -14.84 14.77
N ALA A 467 -19.44 -15.63 15.48
CA ALA A 467 -18.82 -15.27 16.74
C ALA A 467 -17.32 -15.60 16.68
N HIS A 468 -16.45 -14.59 16.76
CA HIS A 468 -15.00 -14.77 16.60
C HIS A 468 -14.18 -14.26 17.81
N GLY A 469 -14.82 -13.99 18.94
CA GLY A 469 -14.14 -13.62 20.19
C GLY A 469 -13.38 -12.30 20.18
N GLY A 470 -13.45 -11.50 19.10
CA GLY A 470 -12.69 -10.26 18.98
C GLY A 470 -11.17 -10.45 18.83
N HIS A 471 -10.72 -11.61 18.34
CA HIS A 471 -9.29 -11.95 18.24
C HIS A 471 -8.51 -10.93 17.41
N PRO A 472 -7.50 -10.22 17.98
CA PRO A 472 -6.89 -9.05 17.33
C PRO A 472 -6.09 -9.41 16.07
N VAL A 473 -5.40 -10.56 16.05
CA VAL A 473 -4.64 -11.00 14.87
C VAL A 473 -5.58 -11.34 13.73
N LEU A 474 -6.67 -12.08 14.00
CA LEU A 474 -7.66 -12.41 12.98
C LEU A 474 -8.38 -11.15 12.47
N ARG A 475 -8.73 -10.22 13.37
CA ARG A 475 -9.30 -8.92 13.00
C ARG A 475 -8.41 -8.15 12.04
N TRP A 476 -7.11 -8.06 12.36
CA TRP A 476 -6.11 -7.42 11.50
C TRP A 476 -6.01 -8.10 10.14
N MET A 477 -6.01 -9.42 10.08
CA MET A 477 -5.97 -10.17 8.82
C MET A 477 -7.23 -9.97 7.98
N MET A 478 -8.41 -9.87 8.60
CA MET A 478 -9.67 -9.59 7.89
C MET A 478 -9.71 -8.17 7.32
N ASP A 479 -9.11 -7.18 8.01
CA ASP A 479 -8.97 -5.80 7.49
C ASP A 479 -8.01 -5.70 6.29
N ASN A 480 -7.09 -6.65 6.15
CA ASN A 480 -6.07 -6.66 5.09
C ASN A 480 -6.51 -7.39 3.79
N ILE A 481 -7.61 -8.12 3.80
CA ILE A 481 -8.03 -8.93 2.65
C ILE A 481 -8.31 -8.06 1.42
N PHE A 482 -7.62 -8.36 0.32
CA PHE A 482 -8.01 -7.94 -1.01
C PHE A 482 -8.77 -9.07 -1.72
N ILE A 483 -9.92 -8.74 -2.31
CA ILE A 483 -10.71 -9.70 -3.10
C ILE A 483 -10.50 -9.48 -4.58
N ARG A 484 -10.17 -10.56 -5.28
CA ARG A 484 -10.16 -10.62 -6.72
C ARG A 484 -11.46 -11.24 -7.24
N SER A 485 -12.04 -10.63 -8.28
CA SER A 485 -13.23 -11.16 -8.95
C SER A 485 -12.88 -11.62 -10.36
N ASP A 486 -13.54 -12.69 -10.83
CA ASP A 486 -13.52 -13.11 -12.23
C ASP A 486 -14.71 -12.51 -13.00
N PRO A 487 -14.73 -12.60 -14.35
CA PRO A 487 -15.85 -12.11 -15.17
C PRO A 487 -17.20 -12.78 -14.86
N ALA A 488 -17.20 -13.97 -14.26
CA ALA A 488 -18.42 -14.70 -13.86
C ALA A 488 -18.93 -14.28 -12.47
N GLY A 489 -18.26 -13.32 -11.80
CA GLY A 489 -18.63 -12.84 -10.48
C GLY A 489 -18.22 -13.76 -9.33
N ASN A 490 -17.31 -14.72 -9.57
CA ASN A 490 -16.69 -15.47 -8.51
C ASN A 490 -15.62 -14.61 -7.84
N ILE A 491 -15.45 -14.78 -6.52
CA ILE A 491 -14.51 -14.02 -5.72
C ILE A 491 -13.52 -14.93 -5.00
N LYS A 492 -12.32 -14.44 -4.75
CA LYS A 492 -11.35 -15.10 -3.88
C LYS A 492 -10.44 -14.07 -3.21
N ALA A 493 -9.94 -14.40 -2.02
CA ALA A 493 -8.87 -13.65 -1.39
C ALA A 493 -7.57 -13.77 -2.21
N ASP A 494 -6.85 -12.66 -2.37
CA ASP A 494 -5.62 -12.58 -3.16
C ASP A 494 -4.46 -12.16 -2.24
N LYS A 495 -3.59 -13.12 -1.88
CA LYS A 495 -2.43 -12.89 -0.99
C LYS A 495 -1.44 -11.88 -1.57
N GLU A 496 -1.24 -11.84 -2.90
CA GLU A 496 -0.28 -10.93 -3.55
C GLU A 496 -0.72 -9.47 -3.53
N LYS A 497 -2.05 -9.24 -3.56
CA LYS A 497 -2.64 -7.90 -3.59
C LYS A 497 -3.16 -7.43 -2.23
N SER A 498 -3.20 -8.30 -1.25
CA SER A 498 -3.55 -7.94 0.12
C SER A 498 -2.47 -7.04 0.73
N THR A 499 -2.88 -6.08 1.54
CA THR A 499 -1.99 -5.04 2.09
C THR A 499 -0.94 -5.66 3.01
N GLU A 500 -1.33 -6.70 3.76
CA GLU A 500 -0.51 -7.45 4.72
C GLU A 500 -0.94 -8.93 4.73
N LYS A 501 -0.49 -9.69 5.73
CA LYS A 501 -0.78 -11.11 5.90
C LYS A 501 -2.27 -11.37 6.10
N ILE A 502 -2.78 -12.41 5.44
CA ILE A 502 -4.20 -12.83 5.48
C ILE A 502 -4.38 -14.33 5.77
N ASP A 503 -3.35 -15.00 6.24
CA ASP A 503 -3.31 -16.46 6.41
C ASP A 503 -4.45 -16.98 7.30
N GLY A 504 -4.76 -16.27 8.40
CA GLY A 504 -5.90 -16.61 9.27
C GLY A 504 -7.26 -16.43 8.60
N ALA A 505 -7.38 -15.46 7.71
CA ALA A 505 -8.60 -15.27 6.93
C ALA A 505 -8.79 -16.41 5.91
N ILE A 506 -7.72 -16.83 5.24
CA ILE A 506 -7.72 -18.01 4.35
C ILE A 506 -8.09 -19.27 5.13
N ALA A 507 -7.45 -19.50 6.29
CA ALA A 507 -7.74 -20.64 7.15
C ALA A 507 -9.21 -20.63 7.63
N THR A 508 -9.75 -19.45 8.00
CA THR A 508 -11.17 -19.29 8.36
C THR A 508 -12.10 -19.68 7.20
N ILE A 509 -11.80 -19.22 5.98
CA ILE A 509 -12.60 -19.55 4.80
C ILE A 509 -12.57 -21.04 4.50
N MET A 510 -11.39 -21.70 4.63
CA MET A 510 -11.25 -23.13 4.42
C MET A 510 -12.03 -23.97 5.46
N GLY A 511 -11.91 -23.62 6.74
CA GLY A 511 -12.65 -24.29 7.82
C GLY A 511 -14.17 -24.07 7.69
N LEU A 512 -14.58 -22.87 7.29
CA LEU A 512 -15.98 -22.53 7.06
C LEU A 512 -16.58 -23.33 5.90
N ASP A 513 -15.84 -23.54 4.80
CA ASP A 513 -16.30 -24.41 3.70
C ASP A 513 -16.69 -25.81 4.20
N ARG A 514 -15.84 -26.40 5.05
CA ARG A 514 -16.11 -27.73 5.61
C ARG A 514 -17.30 -27.69 6.56
N ALA A 515 -17.37 -26.70 7.44
CA ALA A 515 -18.48 -26.52 8.37
C ALA A 515 -19.84 -26.37 7.67
N ILE A 516 -19.89 -25.63 6.55
CA ILE A 516 -21.11 -25.45 5.75
C ILE A 516 -21.52 -26.75 5.06
N ARG A 517 -20.56 -27.49 4.47
CA ARG A 517 -20.84 -28.70 3.69
C ARG A 517 -21.25 -29.91 4.56
N CYS A 518 -20.64 -30.05 5.73
CA CYS A 518 -20.78 -31.22 6.58
C CYS A 518 -21.68 -30.97 7.80
N GLY A 519 -21.80 -29.73 8.28
CA GLY A 519 -22.66 -29.37 9.41
C GLY A 519 -22.37 -30.17 10.69
N ASN A 520 -23.41 -30.49 11.46
CA ASN A 520 -23.34 -31.32 12.67
C ASN A 520 -23.60 -32.80 12.40
N ASP A 521 -23.63 -33.23 11.12
CA ASP A 521 -23.87 -34.66 10.81
C ASP A 521 -22.77 -35.53 11.40
N SER A 522 -23.19 -36.49 12.21
CA SER A 522 -22.29 -37.41 12.95
C SER A 522 -21.54 -38.40 12.04
N GLY A 523 -21.67 -38.26 10.71
CA GLY A 523 -21.09 -39.22 9.75
C GLY A 523 -21.63 -40.64 9.86
N ALA A 524 -22.66 -40.86 10.74
CA ALA A 524 -23.34 -42.13 10.82
C ALA A 524 -24.04 -42.39 9.49
N SER A 525 -23.62 -43.43 8.80
CA SER A 525 -24.25 -43.85 7.56
C SER A 525 -25.74 -44.12 7.84
N VAL A 526 -26.61 -43.71 6.92
CA VAL A 526 -28.05 -44.06 6.97
C VAL A 526 -28.24 -45.59 7.10
N TYR A 527 -27.22 -46.36 6.75
CA TYR A 527 -27.16 -47.81 6.92
C TYR A 527 -26.87 -48.25 8.35
N ASP A 528 -26.22 -47.44 9.21
CA ASP A 528 -25.94 -47.78 10.61
C ASP A 528 -27.21 -47.72 11.48
N SER A 529 -28.16 -46.85 11.12
CA SER A 529 -29.45 -46.74 11.83
C SER A 529 -30.55 -47.66 11.29
N ARG A 530 -30.42 -48.20 10.08
CA ARG A 530 -31.47 -49.01 9.44
C ARG A 530 -31.19 -50.52 9.37
N GLY A 531 -30.03 -50.98 9.78
CA GLY A 531 -29.65 -52.39 9.67
C GLY A 531 -29.55 -52.90 8.22
N LEU A 532 -28.71 -53.87 7.96
CA LEU A 532 -28.61 -54.52 6.63
C LEU A 532 -29.91 -55.30 6.34
N LEU A 533 -30.74 -54.81 5.44
CA LEU A 533 -31.85 -55.59 4.88
C LEU A 533 -31.27 -56.64 3.93
N PHE A 534 -31.11 -57.88 4.42
CA PHE A 534 -30.87 -59.04 3.54
C PHE A 534 -32.15 -59.41 2.79
N ILE A 535 -32.25 -59.03 1.51
CA ILE A 535 -33.28 -59.54 0.62
C ILE A 535 -32.82 -60.93 0.17
N TRP A 536 -33.31 -61.95 0.82
CA TRP A 536 -33.23 -63.32 0.29
C TRP A 536 -34.12 -63.41 -0.94
N GLN A 537 -33.56 -63.36 -2.13
CA GLN A 537 -34.25 -63.72 -3.35
C GLN A 537 -34.36 -65.27 -3.43
N CYS A 538 -35.55 -65.76 -3.16
CA CYS A 538 -35.87 -67.18 -3.32
C CYS A 538 -35.85 -67.53 -4.80
N ILE A 539 -34.74 -68.13 -5.27
CA ILE A 539 -34.65 -68.73 -6.58
C ILE A 539 -35.18 -70.14 -6.44
N PHE A 540 -36.48 -70.35 -6.46
CA PHE A 540 -37.14 -71.60 -6.85
C PHE A 540 -38.65 -71.39 -6.89
N CYS A 541 -39.17 -71.20 -8.08
CA CYS A 541 -40.44 -71.75 -8.57
C CYS A 541 -40.55 -71.52 -10.08
N ARG A 542 -40.04 -72.51 -10.81
CA ARG A 542 -40.58 -72.83 -12.13
C ARG A 542 -41.71 -73.83 -11.92
N LYS A 543 -42.90 -73.48 -12.29
CA LYS A 543 -43.77 -74.27 -13.19
C LYS A 543 -44.88 -73.40 -13.71
#